data_d265d77f3f35413ae66a871d7528f068
#
_entry.id   d265d77f3f35413ae66a871d7528f068
#
_cell.length_a   1.000
_cell.length_b   1.000
_cell.length_c   1.000
_cell.angle_alpha   90.00
_cell.angle_beta   90.00
_cell.angle_gamma   90.00
#
_symmetry.space_group_name_H-M   'P 1'
#
loop_
_entity.id
_entity.type
_entity.pdbx_description
1 polymer ?
#
loop_
_entity_poly.entity_id
_entity_poly.type
_entity_poly.pdbx_seq_one_letter_code
_entity_poly.pdbx_strand_id
1 'polypeptide(L)'
;MIYDFDKIIDRTNTESVKYDLRKSVFGKEDIIPMWVADMDFPTADFIREAIIERAKTDVYGYTFREDAYFESIVNWLNRHHQWETKIEWMSFTPGIVNAFNLAVMGLTNENDEIIIQPPVYHPFFYAVNNHNRKLVLNPLIDTDEGYIMNFDLLEQQAKTAKMLILSNPHNPVADSIFK
;
A
#
# COMPACT_ATOMS: atom_id res chain seq x y z
N MET A 1 -19.69 18.24 -10.92
CA MET A 1 -18.61 18.12 -11.89
C MET A 1 -18.75 16.75 -12.55
N ILE A 2 -18.82 16.67 -13.87
CA ILE A 2 -18.94 15.39 -14.60
C ILE A 2 -17.55 15.07 -15.12
N TYR A 3 -16.96 13.95 -14.63
CA TYR A 3 -15.68 13.46 -15.11
C TYR A 3 -15.90 12.57 -16.33
N ASP A 4 -15.06 12.74 -17.35
CA ASP A 4 -15.03 11.89 -18.53
C ASP A 4 -14.05 10.73 -18.29
N PHE A 5 -14.57 9.57 -17.92
CA PHE A 5 -13.79 8.36 -17.69
C PHE A 5 -13.44 7.59 -18.96
N ASP A 6 -14.00 7.96 -20.10
CA ASP A 6 -13.71 7.36 -21.40
C ASP A 6 -12.54 8.06 -22.12
N LYS A 7 -12.13 9.23 -21.59
CA LYS A 7 -11.01 9.98 -22.14
C LYS A 7 -9.68 9.23 -21.96
N ILE A 8 -9.07 8.86 -23.08
CA ILE A 8 -7.74 8.27 -23.07
C ILE A 8 -6.69 9.36 -22.81
N ILE A 9 -5.86 9.12 -21.83
CA ILE A 9 -4.74 10.01 -21.46
C ILE A 9 -3.45 9.31 -21.87
N ASP A 10 -2.70 9.91 -22.79
CA ASP A 10 -1.36 9.42 -23.12
C ASP A 10 -0.42 9.75 -21.96
N ARG A 11 0.17 8.71 -21.40
CA ARG A 11 1.12 8.78 -20.28
C ARG A 11 2.54 8.40 -20.70
N THR A 12 2.80 8.26 -22.00
CA THR A 12 4.15 8.00 -22.51
C THR A 12 5.02 9.25 -22.38
N ASN A 13 6.31 9.07 -22.13
CA ASN A 13 7.29 10.16 -21.91
C ASN A 13 6.92 11.10 -20.75
N THR A 14 6.28 10.57 -19.71
CA THR A 14 5.94 11.29 -18.47
C THR A 14 6.71 10.77 -17.26
N GLU A 15 7.75 9.96 -17.49
CA GLU A 15 8.50 9.25 -16.45
C GLU A 15 7.61 8.24 -15.67
N SER A 16 6.50 7.84 -16.27
CA SER A 16 5.59 6.87 -15.70
C SER A 16 6.23 5.48 -15.64
N VAL A 17 6.44 4.96 -14.45
CA VAL A 17 6.91 3.58 -14.24
C VAL A 17 6.04 2.59 -15.03
N LYS A 18 4.72 2.76 -14.98
CA LYS A 18 3.76 1.88 -15.65
C LYS A 18 3.93 1.85 -17.18
N TYR A 19 4.16 3.00 -17.80
CA TYR A 19 4.20 3.14 -19.26
C TYR A 19 5.63 3.16 -19.83
N ASP A 20 6.53 3.94 -19.23
CA ASP A 20 7.84 4.20 -19.85
C ASP A 20 8.85 3.07 -19.58
N LEU A 21 8.62 2.24 -18.56
CA LEU A 21 9.47 1.08 -18.29
C LEU A 21 9.03 -0.22 -18.98
N ARG A 22 7.98 -0.21 -19.81
CA ARG A 22 7.49 -1.41 -20.51
C ARG A 22 8.60 -2.14 -21.28
N LYS A 23 9.39 -1.42 -22.05
CA LYS A 23 10.49 -2.01 -22.83
C LYS A 23 11.56 -2.65 -21.96
N SER A 24 11.99 -1.97 -20.91
CA SER A 24 13.05 -2.46 -20.04
C SER A 24 12.63 -3.66 -19.19
N VAL A 25 11.35 -3.70 -18.78
CA VAL A 25 10.82 -4.77 -17.92
C VAL A 25 10.32 -5.96 -18.74
N PHE A 26 9.62 -5.72 -19.85
CA PHE A 26 8.93 -6.77 -20.61
C PHE A 26 9.53 -7.01 -22.01
N GLY A 27 10.54 -6.23 -22.40
CA GLY A 27 11.17 -6.32 -23.72
C GLY A 27 10.33 -5.76 -24.87
N LYS A 28 9.12 -5.21 -24.59
CA LYS A 28 8.17 -4.69 -25.57
C LYS A 28 7.56 -3.37 -25.09
N GLU A 29 7.22 -2.50 -26.05
CA GLU A 29 6.55 -1.21 -25.77
C GLU A 29 5.04 -1.25 -26.09
N ASP A 30 4.62 -2.13 -26.99
CA ASP A 30 3.28 -2.26 -27.55
C ASP A 30 2.35 -3.15 -26.72
N ILE A 31 2.52 -3.15 -25.41
CA ILE A 31 1.70 -3.92 -24.47
C ILE A 31 0.80 -3.01 -23.64
N ILE A 32 -0.36 -3.51 -23.25
CA ILE A 32 -1.23 -2.86 -22.27
C ILE A 32 -0.66 -3.13 -20.87
N PRO A 33 -0.16 -2.11 -20.17
CA PRO A 33 0.46 -2.31 -18.87
C PRO A 33 -0.59 -2.45 -17.78
N MET A 34 -0.58 -3.58 -17.06
CA MET A 34 -1.48 -3.85 -15.92
C MET A 34 -0.69 -4.25 -14.65
N TRP A 35 0.59 -3.92 -14.58
CA TRP A 35 1.52 -4.34 -13.53
C TRP A 35 1.72 -3.33 -12.40
N VAL A 36 1.30 -2.09 -12.61
CA VAL A 36 1.27 -1.02 -11.61
C VAL A 36 -0.17 -0.56 -11.43
N ALA A 37 -0.63 -0.46 -10.20
CA ALA A 37 -2.03 -0.19 -9.86
C ALA A 37 -2.42 1.31 -9.88
N ASP A 38 -1.54 2.20 -10.35
CA ASP A 38 -1.90 3.59 -10.56
C ASP A 38 -2.98 3.74 -11.63
N MET A 39 -4.00 4.55 -11.34
CA MET A 39 -5.14 4.75 -12.23
C MET A 39 -4.76 5.57 -13.45
N ASP A 40 -5.43 5.30 -14.57
CA ASP A 40 -5.26 6.03 -15.84
C ASP A 40 -6.30 7.16 -16.03
N PHE A 41 -7.05 7.46 -14.97
CA PHE A 41 -7.98 8.59 -14.93
C PHE A 41 -7.29 9.87 -14.47
N PRO A 42 -7.76 11.05 -14.93
CA PRO A 42 -7.21 12.32 -14.46
C PRO A 42 -7.47 12.48 -12.95
N THR A 43 -6.48 13.07 -12.26
CA THR A 43 -6.69 13.51 -10.88
C THR A 43 -7.83 14.52 -10.83
N ALA A 44 -8.70 14.39 -9.85
CA ALA A 44 -9.83 15.30 -9.65
C ALA A 44 -9.37 16.76 -9.58
N ASP A 45 -10.11 17.67 -10.23
CA ASP A 45 -9.71 19.07 -10.38
C ASP A 45 -9.44 19.74 -9.05
N PHE A 46 -10.29 19.52 -8.05
CA PHE A 46 -10.14 20.14 -6.72
C PHE A 46 -8.82 19.72 -6.02
N ILE A 47 -8.32 18.48 -6.27
CA ILE A 47 -7.03 18.03 -5.73
C ILE A 47 -5.90 18.74 -6.46
N ARG A 48 -5.97 18.78 -7.79
CA ARG A 48 -4.96 19.43 -8.63
C ARG A 48 -4.87 20.92 -8.32
N GLU A 49 -6.00 21.59 -8.18
CA GLU A 49 -6.08 23.01 -7.85
C GLU A 49 -5.49 23.32 -6.47
N ALA A 50 -5.73 22.46 -5.46
CA ALA A 50 -5.13 22.60 -4.14
C ALA A 50 -3.58 22.48 -4.19
N ILE A 51 -3.04 21.57 -5.00
CA ILE A 51 -1.61 21.42 -5.20
C ILE A 51 -1.03 22.64 -5.89
N ILE A 52 -1.67 23.14 -6.95
CA ILE A 52 -1.25 24.34 -7.69
C ILE A 52 -1.26 25.55 -6.76
N GLU A 53 -2.29 25.72 -5.94
CA GLU A 53 -2.38 26.84 -5.01
C GLU A 53 -1.25 26.78 -3.96
N ARG A 54 -0.97 25.61 -3.44
CA ARG A 54 0.16 25.43 -2.53
C ARG A 54 1.50 25.71 -3.20
N ALA A 55 1.65 25.35 -4.48
CA ALA A 55 2.88 25.58 -5.25
C ALA A 55 3.17 27.05 -5.55
N LYS A 56 2.18 27.96 -5.43
CA LYS A 56 2.38 29.41 -5.57
C LYS A 56 3.10 30.05 -4.38
N THR A 57 3.28 29.31 -3.30
CA THR A 57 4.01 29.82 -2.12
C THR A 57 5.50 29.96 -2.45
N ASP A 58 6.08 31.13 -2.25
CA ASP A 58 7.48 31.44 -2.62
C ASP A 58 8.51 30.64 -1.83
N VAL A 59 8.18 30.24 -0.59
CA VAL A 59 9.06 29.46 0.29
C VAL A 59 8.34 28.22 0.80
N TYR A 60 8.88 27.05 0.51
CA TYR A 60 8.28 25.79 0.92
C TYR A 60 8.62 25.40 2.35
N GLY A 61 9.85 25.58 2.82
CA GLY A 61 10.28 25.38 4.19
C GLY A 61 9.89 24.01 4.78
N TYR A 62 9.91 23.93 6.11
CA TYR A 62 9.40 22.79 6.85
C TYR A 62 7.89 22.93 7.07
N THR A 63 7.12 21.93 6.71
CA THR A 63 5.67 21.95 6.85
C THR A 63 5.24 21.00 7.97
N PHE A 64 4.41 21.47 8.89
CA PHE A 64 3.74 20.63 9.89
C PHE A 64 2.38 20.16 9.38
N ARG A 65 1.80 19.17 10.04
CA ARG A 65 0.46 18.67 9.74
C ARG A 65 -0.48 19.21 10.80
N GLU A 66 -1.45 19.98 10.36
CA GLU A 66 -2.50 20.50 11.21
C GLU A 66 -3.44 19.39 11.68
N ASP A 67 -4.16 19.61 12.77
CA ASP A 67 -5.15 18.68 13.29
C ASP A 67 -6.22 18.35 12.25
N ALA A 68 -6.61 19.30 11.40
CA ALA A 68 -7.53 19.11 10.30
C ALA A 68 -7.12 17.98 9.32
N TYR A 69 -5.82 17.74 9.15
CA TYR A 69 -5.32 16.61 8.37
C TYR A 69 -5.71 15.28 9.02
N PHE A 70 -5.48 15.12 10.32
CA PHE A 70 -5.81 13.90 11.05
C PHE A 70 -7.31 13.74 11.26
N GLU A 71 -8.03 14.84 11.53
CA GLU A 71 -9.48 14.85 11.66
C GLU A 71 -10.17 14.39 10.36
N SER A 72 -9.63 14.73 9.20
CA SER A 72 -10.16 14.26 7.92
C SER A 72 -10.10 12.75 7.79
N ILE A 73 -9.04 12.12 8.30
CA ILE A 73 -8.85 10.65 8.33
C ILE A 73 -9.83 10.02 9.33
N VAL A 74 -9.92 10.55 10.56
CA VAL A 74 -10.88 10.09 11.58
C VAL A 74 -12.31 10.12 11.04
N ASN A 75 -12.70 11.25 10.45
CA ASN A 75 -14.05 11.43 9.89
C ASN A 75 -14.31 10.47 8.72
N TRP A 76 -13.31 10.19 7.89
CA TRP A 76 -13.44 9.27 6.79
C TRP A 76 -13.62 7.82 7.28
N LEU A 77 -12.78 7.38 8.23
CA LEU A 77 -12.84 6.05 8.82
C LEU A 77 -14.17 5.80 9.54
N ASN A 78 -14.63 6.76 10.32
CA ASN A 78 -15.92 6.66 10.99
C ASN A 78 -17.09 6.58 9.99
N ARG A 79 -17.11 7.45 8.99
CA ARG A 79 -18.21 7.51 8.00
C ARG A 79 -18.29 6.28 7.11
N HIS A 80 -17.14 5.72 6.68
CA HIS A 80 -17.11 4.62 5.70
C HIS A 80 -16.95 3.25 6.33
N HIS A 81 -16.35 3.16 7.52
CA HIS A 81 -16.06 1.90 8.18
C HIS A 81 -16.65 1.78 9.58
N GLN A 82 -17.34 2.81 10.07
CA GLN A 82 -17.88 2.85 11.45
C GLN A 82 -16.78 2.57 12.50
N TRP A 83 -15.55 2.97 12.17
CA TRP A 83 -14.40 2.77 13.02
C TRP A 83 -14.04 4.08 13.72
N GLU A 84 -14.34 4.12 15.02
CA GLU A 84 -14.00 5.24 15.89
C GLU A 84 -12.50 5.20 16.22
N THR A 85 -11.76 6.12 15.62
CA THR A 85 -10.32 6.29 15.85
C THR A 85 -10.04 7.62 16.50
N LYS A 86 -8.82 7.79 17.05
CA LYS A 86 -8.37 9.02 17.68
C LYS A 86 -7.09 9.52 17.02
N ILE A 87 -6.90 10.84 17.01
CA ILE A 87 -5.71 11.48 16.41
C ILE A 87 -4.42 10.97 17.06
N GLU A 88 -4.42 10.82 18.38
CA GLU A 88 -3.27 10.33 19.14
C GLU A 88 -2.83 8.89 18.81
N TRP A 89 -3.66 8.15 18.07
CA TRP A 89 -3.30 6.81 17.57
C TRP A 89 -2.59 6.84 16.22
N MET A 90 -2.43 8.03 15.63
CA MET A 90 -1.92 8.18 14.28
C MET A 90 -0.48 8.66 14.27
N SER A 91 0.31 8.06 13.44
CA SER A 91 1.65 8.53 13.10
C SER A 91 1.78 8.63 11.59
N PHE A 92 2.56 9.59 11.13
CA PHE A 92 2.81 9.80 9.71
C PHE A 92 4.13 9.16 9.28
N THR A 93 4.09 8.51 8.13
CA THR A 93 5.28 8.08 7.39
C THR A 93 5.14 8.47 5.92
N PRO A 94 6.24 8.72 5.20
CA PRO A 94 6.19 9.00 3.77
C PRO A 94 5.92 7.71 2.97
N GLY A 95 4.68 7.22 3.05
CA GLY A 95 4.21 6.01 2.40
C GLY A 95 4.26 4.76 3.28
N ILE A 96 3.37 3.80 2.99
CA ILE A 96 3.17 2.59 3.78
C ILE A 96 4.39 1.64 3.75
N VAL A 97 5.17 1.64 2.67
CA VAL A 97 6.39 0.83 2.59
C VAL A 97 7.39 1.24 3.66
N ASN A 98 7.56 2.54 3.88
CA ASN A 98 8.39 3.03 4.97
C ASN A 98 7.80 2.67 6.33
N ALA A 99 6.47 2.75 6.49
CA ALA A 99 5.80 2.42 7.74
C ALA A 99 6.10 1.00 8.21
N PHE A 100 5.87 0.00 7.36
CA PHE A 100 6.11 -1.38 7.79
C PHE A 100 7.60 -1.74 7.89
N ASN A 101 8.50 -1.10 7.13
CA ASN A 101 9.94 -1.24 7.35
C ASN A 101 10.35 -0.69 8.73
N LEU A 102 9.87 0.49 9.10
CA LEU A 102 10.10 1.06 10.44
C LEU A 102 9.51 0.18 11.55
N ALA A 103 8.32 -0.40 11.32
CA ALA A 103 7.71 -1.33 12.27
C ALA A 103 8.55 -2.61 12.45
N VAL A 104 9.06 -3.19 11.36
CA VAL A 104 9.97 -4.34 11.42
C VAL A 104 11.22 -3.99 12.23
N MET A 105 11.84 -2.85 11.95
CA MET A 105 13.04 -2.42 12.67
C MET A 105 12.80 -2.12 14.15
N GLY A 106 11.69 -1.46 14.48
CA GLY A 106 11.42 -0.96 15.81
C GLY A 106 10.74 -1.97 16.74
N LEU A 107 10.04 -2.96 16.21
CA LEU A 107 9.23 -3.91 16.99
C LEU A 107 9.79 -5.34 16.99
N THR A 108 10.85 -5.61 16.23
CA THR A 108 11.49 -6.93 16.17
C THR A 108 13.01 -6.81 16.23
N ASN A 109 13.68 -7.91 16.54
CA ASN A 109 15.14 -8.04 16.54
C ASN A 109 15.62 -8.83 15.34
N GLU A 110 16.95 -8.81 15.07
CA GLU A 110 17.55 -9.69 14.07
C GLU A 110 17.24 -11.14 14.38
N ASN A 111 16.98 -11.93 13.34
CA ASN A 111 16.57 -13.33 13.40
C ASN A 111 15.20 -13.62 14.01
N ASP A 112 14.42 -12.60 14.41
CA ASP A 112 13.02 -12.83 14.74
C ASP A 112 12.23 -13.28 13.50
N GLU A 113 11.25 -14.15 13.73
CA GLU A 113 10.38 -14.69 12.69
C GLU A 113 9.24 -13.73 12.39
N ILE A 114 9.06 -13.43 11.09
CA ILE A 114 7.98 -12.57 10.59
C ILE A 114 7.18 -13.33 9.56
N ILE A 115 5.86 -13.41 9.78
CA ILE A 115 4.92 -14.09 8.91
C ILE A 115 4.44 -13.13 7.83
N ILE A 116 4.42 -13.61 6.57
CA ILE A 116 3.72 -13.00 5.44
C ILE A 116 2.90 -14.06 4.71
N GLN A 117 1.91 -13.65 3.91
CA GLN A 117 0.89 -14.55 3.34
C GLN A 117 0.87 -14.54 1.81
N PRO A 118 1.84 -15.22 1.13
CA PRO A 118 1.86 -15.26 -0.33
C PRO A 118 0.64 -16.00 -0.95
N PRO A 119 0.24 -15.58 -2.18
CA PRO A 119 0.80 -14.49 -2.98
C PRO A 119 0.49 -13.13 -2.36
N VAL A 120 1.52 -12.30 -2.09
CA VAL A 120 1.38 -11.04 -1.36
C VAL A 120 2.27 -9.96 -1.94
N TYR A 121 1.96 -8.72 -1.62
CA TYR A 121 2.70 -7.53 -2.01
C TYR A 121 4.21 -7.69 -1.77
N HIS A 122 4.97 -7.70 -2.86
CA HIS A 122 6.39 -8.07 -2.85
C HIS A 122 7.28 -7.25 -1.90
N PRO A 123 7.01 -5.96 -1.60
CA PRO A 123 7.80 -5.24 -0.62
C PRO A 123 7.78 -5.83 0.80
N PHE A 124 6.82 -6.69 1.14
CA PHE A 124 6.84 -7.38 2.44
C PHE A 124 8.04 -8.34 2.55
N PHE A 125 8.37 -9.05 1.47
CA PHE A 125 9.58 -9.89 1.42
C PHE A 125 10.84 -9.06 1.66
N TYR A 126 10.93 -7.88 1.04
CA TYR A 126 12.08 -7.00 1.21
C TYR A 126 12.18 -6.45 2.63
N ALA A 127 11.07 -6.09 3.25
CA ALA A 127 11.08 -5.59 4.62
C ALA A 127 11.61 -6.62 5.61
N VAL A 128 11.30 -7.91 5.41
CA VAL A 128 11.82 -8.98 6.26
C VAL A 128 13.30 -9.25 5.98
N ASN A 129 13.65 -9.45 4.70
CA ASN A 129 14.99 -9.87 4.31
C ASN A 129 16.05 -8.77 4.49
N ASN A 130 15.73 -7.51 4.13
CA ASN A 130 16.68 -6.40 4.20
C ASN A 130 17.06 -6.03 5.64
N HIS A 131 16.27 -6.45 6.61
CA HIS A 131 16.50 -6.18 8.02
C HIS A 131 16.98 -7.42 8.80
N ASN A 132 17.45 -8.47 8.13
CA ASN A 132 17.96 -9.70 8.75
C ASN A 132 16.96 -10.41 9.66
N ARG A 133 15.66 -10.36 9.31
CA ARG A 133 14.63 -11.15 9.98
C ARG A 133 14.40 -12.46 9.23
N LYS A 134 13.87 -13.45 9.92
CA LYS A 134 13.52 -14.74 9.32
C LYS A 134 12.14 -14.68 8.69
N LEU A 135 12.08 -14.95 7.40
CA LEU A 135 10.85 -14.99 6.65
C LEU A 135 10.09 -16.30 6.92
N VAL A 136 8.87 -16.19 7.42
CA VAL A 136 7.95 -17.31 7.62
C VAL A 136 6.79 -17.15 6.65
N LEU A 137 6.58 -18.14 5.79
CA LEU A 137 5.51 -18.10 4.80
C LEU A 137 4.27 -18.81 5.32
N ASN A 138 3.15 -18.13 5.32
CA ASN A 138 1.80 -18.65 5.54
C ASN A 138 1.02 -18.54 4.22
N PRO A 139 1.23 -19.44 3.24
CA PRO A 139 0.58 -19.32 1.95
C PRO A 139 -0.93 -19.32 2.09
N LEU A 140 -1.59 -18.44 1.34
CA LEU A 140 -3.04 -18.48 1.20
C LEU A 140 -3.46 -19.79 0.55
N ILE A 141 -4.63 -20.27 0.91
CA ILE A 141 -5.26 -21.44 0.28
C ILE A 141 -6.07 -20.94 -0.90
N ASP A 142 -5.78 -21.47 -2.09
CA ASP A 142 -6.55 -21.22 -3.32
C ASP A 142 -7.76 -22.13 -3.34
N THR A 143 -8.95 -21.54 -3.49
CA THR A 143 -10.23 -22.27 -3.52
C THR A 143 -11.08 -21.80 -4.70
N ASP A 144 -12.13 -22.53 -5.04
CA ASP A 144 -13.06 -22.15 -6.12
C ASP A 144 -13.75 -20.78 -5.84
N GLU A 145 -13.81 -20.36 -4.58
CA GLU A 145 -14.39 -19.08 -4.15
C GLU A 145 -13.37 -17.97 -3.93
N GLY A 146 -12.10 -18.20 -4.30
CA GLY A 146 -10.98 -17.29 -4.12
C GLY A 146 -10.04 -17.70 -2.99
N TYR A 147 -9.14 -16.79 -2.64
CA TYR A 147 -8.11 -17.06 -1.66
C TYR A 147 -8.64 -16.89 -0.22
N ILE A 148 -8.25 -17.82 0.66
CA ILE A 148 -8.54 -17.74 2.08
C ILE A 148 -7.26 -17.90 2.92
N MET A 149 -7.32 -17.40 4.16
CA MET A 149 -6.20 -17.52 5.11
C MET A 149 -6.07 -18.95 5.62
N ASN A 150 -4.84 -19.46 5.68
CA ASN A 150 -4.53 -20.75 6.31
C ASN A 150 -4.39 -20.57 7.83
N PHE A 151 -5.50 -20.57 8.54
CA PHE A 151 -5.53 -20.33 9.98
C PHE A 151 -4.83 -21.44 10.78
N ASP A 152 -4.96 -22.70 10.39
CA ASP A 152 -4.32 -23.82 11.09
C ASP A 152 -2.80 -23.71 11.07
N LEU A 153 -2.24 -23.35 9.92
CA LEU A 153 -0.81 -23.10 9.77
C LEU A 153 -0.40 -21.82 10.52
N LEU A 154 -1.23 -20.76 10.43
CA LEU A 154 -0.96 -19.50 11.10
C LEU A 154 -0.88 -19.69 12.63
N GLU A 155 -1.80 -20.47 13.23
CA GLU A 155 -1.81 -20.76 14.66
C GLU A 155 -0.51 -21.46 15.11
N GLN A 156 0.01 -22.37 14.28
CA GLN A 156 1.28 -23.05 14.56
C GLN A 156 2.45 -22.07 14.48
N GLN A 157 2.51 -21.24 13.42
CA GLN A 157 3.60 -20.30 13.20
C GLN A 157 3.60 -19.15 14.21
N ALA A 158 2.43 -18.72 14.68
CA ALA A 158 2.28 -17.67 15.68
C ALA A 158 2.88 -18.01 17.04
N LYS A 159 3.18 -19.28 17.32
CA LYS A 159 3.84 -19.70 18.57
C LYS A 159 5.26 -19.19 18.71
N THR A 160 5.95 -18.97 17.59
CA THR A 160 7.36 -18.53 17.55
C THR A 160 7.53 -17.18 16.88
N ALA A 161 6.70 -16.85 15.90
CA ALA A 161 6.79 -15.60 15.17
C ALA A 161 6.50 -14.38 16.06
N LYS A 162 7.24 -13.29 15.79
CA LYS A 162 7.11 -12.02 16.53
C LYS A 162 6.17 -11.04 15.86
N MET A 163 5.96 -11.19 14.55
CA MET A 163 5.15 -10.25 13.76
C MET A 163 4.43 -10.98 12.64
N LEU A 164 3.23 -10.53 12.32
CA LEU A 164 2.52 -10.80 11.08
C LEU A 164 2.37 -9.49 10.31
N ILE A 165 2.81 -9.47 9.05
CA ILE A 165 2.51 -8.36 8.14
C ILE A 165 1.31 -8.77 7.30
N LEU A 166 0.17 -8.13 7.57
CA LEU A 166 -1.12 -8.44 6.95
C LEU A 166 -1.47 -7.41 5.88
N SER A 167 -2.01 -7.87 4.76
CA SER A 167 -2.66 -7.04 3.74
C SER A 167 -4.14 -7.41 3.65
N ASN A 168 -5.05 -6.46 3.92
CA ASN A 168 -6.49 -6.70 3.78
C ASN A 168 -7.24 -5.38 3.46
N PRO A 169 -8.01 -5.29 2.37
CA PRO A 169 -8.13 -6.28 1.29
C PRO A 169 -6.77 -6.70 0.73
N HIS A 170 -6.62 -7.96 0.38
CA HIS A 170 -5.31 -8.55 0.11
C HIS A 170 -4.75 -8.16 -1.25
N ASN A 171 -3.52 -7.66 -1.27
CA ASN A 171 -2.79 -7.35 -2.50
C ASN A 171 -1.79 -8.50 -2.82
N PRO A 172 -1.84 -9.16 -4.00
CA PRO A 172 -2.58 -8.75 -5.23
C PRO A 172 -3.93 -9.43 -5.45
N VAL A 173 -4.42 -10.29 -4.57
CA VAL A 173 -5.63 -11.08 -4.85
C VAL A 173 -6.93 -10.26 -4.84
N ALA A 174 -6.85 -8.99 -4.39
CA ALA A 174 -7.92 -7.99 -4.44
C ALA A 174 -9.22 -8.40 -3.71
N ASP A 175 -9.14 -9.27 -2.69
CA ASP A 175 -10.27 -9.78 -1.93
C ASP A 175 -9.97 -9.79 -0.42
N SER A 176 -11.01 -9.94 0.38
CA SER A 176 -10.86 -10.23 1.81
C SER A 176 -10.52 -11.69 2.00
N ILE A 177 -9.42 -11.97 2.70
CA ILE A 177 -8.96 -13.33 3.00
C ILE A 177 -9.55 -13.91 4.29
N PHE A 178 -10.42 -13.15 4.95
CA PHE A 178 -11.18 -13.56 6.15
C PHE A 178 -12.58 -14.03 5.75
N LYS A 179 -12.67 -15.15 5.08
CA LYS A 179 -13.95 -15.79 4.69
C LYS A 179 -14.21 -16.99 5.58
#